data_d7bc3219c6b09767d1408c416a693cb3
#
_entry.id   d7bc3219c6b09767d1408c416a693cb3
#
_cell.length_a   1.000
_cell.length_b   1.000
_cell.length_c   1.000
_cell.angle_alpha   90.00
_cell.angle_beta   90.00
_cell.angle_gamma   90.00
#
_symmetry.space_group_name_H-M   'P 1'
#
loop_
_entity.id
_entity.type
_entity.pdbx_description
1 polymer ?
#
loop_
_entity_poly.entity_id
_entity_poly.type
_entity_poly.pdbx_seq_one_letter_code
_entity_poly.pdbx_strand_id
1 'polypeptide(L)'
;MRMNRRWLGRIVLALILVLTLMSVAFAAGSGSERPMVECPDCSGYGVCMECYGTDPACSACEGTNVCATCGGEGLVPAASNFYSTAFALLPPVIAIALALITKEVYSSLFIGILVGGLLYSNFSFEGTVLHVFEDGIASVLSDSYNVGILIFLVILGSMVCLMNKAGGSAAFGRWASQNIKSRVGAQLAAILLGVLIFIDDYFNCLTVGSVMRPITDKHNVSRVKLAYLIDATAAPVCIIAPISSWAAAVSGFVEDGQGLALFIKAIPYNFYALLTIVMMISMVVIKVEFGPMLKYERNAIKTGDLFSGSNPYAGLIEEDADDSKGKVIDLVLPIIVLVICCVIGMIYSGGFFSGTNFVDAFSNSDASVGLMLGSAFGLIFTLIFYSIRRAMSFRDMMGCIPEGFKAMVPAIMILTFAWSLKAMTDSLGATAFVEYVVNEYARDFALFLPAIVFIIGCLLAFATGTSWGTFGILIPITLAIFPLDDPMGVVCVSACMAGAVCGDHCSPISDTTIMASAGAQCDHVNHVSTQLPYATACAFIACISYIVAGLLIHFGAPGLLALPVGIVLVLGFLLFMRAHGDGVES
;
A
#
# COMPACT_ATOMS: atom_id res chain seq x y z
N MET A 1 -12.39 33.76 10.32
CA MET A 1 -11.68 32.85 9.38
C MET A 1 -11.83 33.43 7.96
N ARG A 2 -10.84 34.13 7.41
CA ARG A 2 -10.90 34.63 6.01
C ARG A 2 -10.42 33.51 5.10
N MET A 3 -11.35 32.84 4.43
CA MET A 3 -11.07 31.83 3.42
C MET A 3 -10.18 32.42 2.32
N ASN A 4 -9.00 31.84 2.11
CA ASN A 4 -8.05 32.35 1.12
C ASN A 4 -8.64 32.19 -0.30
N ARG A 5 -8.66 33.28 -1.12
CA ARG A 5 -9.20 33.25 -2.49
C ARG A 5 -8.61 32.12 -3.36
N ARG A 6 -7.36 31.74 -3.12
CA ARG A 6 -6.71 30.61 -3.83
C ARG A 6 -7.32 29.25 -3.45
N TRP A 7 -7.71 29.07 -2.19
CA TRP A 7 -8.35 27.85 -1.70
C TRP A 7 -9.77 27.71 -2.25
N LEU A 8 -10.55 28.80 -2.25
CA LEU A 8 -11.89 28.83 -2.85
C LEU A 8 -11.83 28.51 -4.36
N GLY A 9 -10.84 29.06 -5.09
CA GLY A 9 -10.64 28.76 -6.52
C GLY A 9 -10.33 27.28 -6.80
N ARG A 10 -9.58 26.61 -5.92
CA ARG A 10 -9.28 25.16 -6.03
C ARG A 10 -10.53 24.31 -5.81
N ILE A 11 -11.34 24.63 -4.79
CA ILE A 11 -12.60 23.92 -4.54
C ILE A 11 -13.56 24.09 -5.72
N VAL A 12 -13.72 25.30 -6.25
CA VAL A 12 -14.59 25.56 -7.41
C VAL A 12 -14.11 24.79 -8.62
N LEU A 13 -12.80 24.76 -8.90
CA LEU A 13 -12.22 23.99 -10.00
C LEU A 13 -12.46 22.49 -9.83
N ALA A 14 -12.27 21.98 -8.61
CA ALA A 14 -12.51 20.58 -8.28
C ALA A 14 -13.98 20.19 -8.45
N LEU A 15 -14.92 21.02 -7.98
CA LEU A 15 -16.35 20.80 -8.16
C LEU A 15 -16.75 20.83 -9.64
N ILE A 16 -16.21 21.76 -10.43
CA ILE A 16 -16.46 21.82 -11.88
C ILE A 16 -15.96 20.52 -12.54
N LEU A 17 -14.76 20.03 -12.18
CA LEU A 17 -14.21 18.78 -12.72
C LEU A 17 -15.13 17.60 -12.42
N VAL A 18 -15.52 17.43 -11.15
CA VAL A 18 -16.44 16.34 -10.74
C VAL A 18 -17.77 16.42 -11.47
N LEU A 19 -18.40 17.59 -11.50
CA LEU A 19 -19.69 17.79 -12.18
C LEU A 19 -19.59 17.53 -13.68
N THR A 20 -18.48 17.92 -14.32
CA THR A 20 -18.27 17.66 -15.75
C THR A 20 -18.13 16.17 -16.03
N LEU A 21 -17.30 15.47 -15.24
CA LEU A 21 -17.11 14.02 -15.38
C LEU A 21 -18.39 13.24 -15.11
N MET A 22 -19.16 13.64 -14.08
CA MET A 22 -20.46 13.04 -13.77
C MET A 22 -21.50 13.30 -14.86
N SER A 23 -21.52 14.48 -15.48
CA SER A 23 -22.43 14.77 -16.60
C SER A 23 -22.11 13.94 -17.84
N VAL A 24 -20.83 13.71 -18.13
CA VAL A 24 -20.38 12.81 -19.20
C VAL A 24 -20.80 11.36 -18.91
N ALA A 25 -20.58 10.90 -17.68
CA ALA A 25 -20.99 9.57 -17.26
C ALA A 25 -22.51 9.38 -17.36
N PHE A 26 -23.30 10.35 -16.86
CA PHE A 26 -24.75 10.30 -16.95
C PHE A 26 -25.23 10.20 -18.42
N ALA A 27 -24.64 11.00 -19.32
CA ALA A 27 -24.98 10.96 -20.74
C ALA A 27 -24.59 9.61 -21.39
N ALA A 28 -23.47 9.02 -20.99
CA ALA A 28 -23.03 7.72 -21.49
C ALA A 28 -23.93 6.56 -21.00
N GLY A 29 -24.39 6.62 -19.74
CA GLY A 29 -25.21 5.55 -19.14
C GLY A 29 -26.68 5.54 -19.55
N SER A 30 -27.21 6.68 -20.05
CA SER A 30 -28.62 6.81 -20.32
C SER A 30 -29.14 6.05 -21.56
N GLY A 31 -28.30 5.39 -22.34
CA GLY A 31 -28.66 4.69 -23.57
C GLY A 31 -28.00 3.33 -23.81
N SER A 32 -27.16 2.85 -22.89
CA SER A 32 -26.47 1.57 -23.04
C SER A 32 -27.29 0.40 -22.45
N GLU A 33 -27.37 -0.71 -23.18
CA GLU A 33 -27.80 -1.99 -22.59
C GLU A 33 -26.78 -2.41 -21.52
N ARG A 34 -27.26 -2.98 -20.41
CA ARG A 34 -26.39 -3.48 -19.35
C ARG A 34 -25.55 -4.64 -19.87
N PRO A 35 -24.25 -4.67 -19.63
CA PRO A 35 -23.44 -5.82 -19.99
C PRO A 35 -23.94 -7.04 -19.23
N MET A 36 -23.87 -8.22 -19.86
CA MET A 36 -24.16 -9.51 -19.24
C MET A 36 -22.92 -9.96 -18.47
N VAL A 37 -23.14 -10.39 -17.23
CA VAL A 37 -22.09 -10.90 -16.33
C VAL A 37 -22.45 -12.31 -15.86
N GLU A 38 -21.47 -13.07 -15.39
CA GLU A 38 -21.72 -14.36 -14.77
C GLU A 38 -22.68 -14.20 -13.59
N CYS A 39 -23.66 -15.09 -13.52
CA CYS A 39 -24.62 -15.09 -12.44
C CYS A 39 -23.91 -15.39 -11.11
N PRO A 40 -23.98 -14.51 -10.10
CA PRO A 40 -23.28 -14.71 -8.84
C PRO A 40 -23.79 -15.94 -8.08
N ASP A 41 -25.08 -16.28 -8.22
CA ASP A 41 -25.69 -17.39 -7.48
C ASP A 41 -25.32 -18.77 -8.03
N CYS A 42 -24.86 -18.87 -9.28
CA CYS A 42 -24.43 -20.13 -9.88
C CYS A 42 -23.04 -20.05 -10.53
N SER A 43 -22.30 -18.98 -10.33
CA SER A 43 -20.93 -18.77 -10.87
C SER A 43 -20.86 -19.07 -12.38
N GLY A 44 -21.85 -18.68 -13.14
CA GLY A 44 -21.93 -18.87 -14.58
C GLY A 44 -22.41 -20.26 -15.05
N TYR A 45 -22.58 -21.22 -14.14
CA TYR A 45 -22.92 -22.60 -14.53
C TYR A 45 -24.38 -22.82 -14.93
N GLY A 46 -25.28 -21.90 -14.62
CA GLY A 46 -26.71 -21.99 -14.93
C GLY A 46 -27.49 -23.00 -14.09
N VAL A 47 -26.83 -23.73 -13.21
CA VAL A 47 -27.43 -24.76 -12.34
C VAL A 47 -27.54 -24.28 -10.91
N CYS A 48 -28.47 -24.87 -10.16
CA CYS A 48 -28.59 -24.60 -8.73
C CYS A 48 -27.33 -25.08 -7.98
N MET A 49 -26.65 -24.19 -7.27
CA MET A 49 -25.41 -24.52 -6.55
C MET A 49 -25.64 -25.30 -5.24
N GLU A 50 -26.85 -25.29 -4.70
CA GLU A 50 -27.17 -26.12 -3.52
C GLU A 50 -27.30 -27.61 -3.85
N CYS A 51 -27.84 -27.95 -5.03
CA CYS A 51 -28.00 -29.33 -5.45
C CYS A 51 -27.14 -29.73 -6.66
N TYR A 52 -26.36 -28.82 -7.20
CA TYR A 52 -25.55 -29.03 -8.42
C TYR A 52 -26.34 -29.64 -9.59
N GLY A 53 -27.62 -29.29 -9.69
CA GLY A 53 -28.51 -29.81 -10.74
C GLY A 53 -28.91 -31.27 -10.58
N THR A 54 -28.75 -31.89 -9.40
CA THR A 54 -28.93 -33.35 -9.23
C THR A 54 -30.09 -33.75 -8.30
N ASP A 55 -30.62 -32.82 -7.49
CA ASP A 55 -31.68 -33.14 -6.53
C ASP A 55 -33.05 -32.54 -6.96
N PRO A 56 -33.99 -33.40 -7.41
CA PRO A 56 -35.33 -32.93 -7.79
C PRO A 56 -36.20 -32.49 -6.63
N ALA A 57 -35.74 -32.64 -5.38
CA ALA A 57 -36.44 -32.18 -4.18
C ALA A 57 -35.80 -30.94 -3.54
N CYS A 58 -34.81 -30.32 -4.19
CA CYS A 58 -34.12 -29.15 -3.70
C CYS A 58 -35.08 -27.95 -3.56
N SER A 59 -35.17 -27.38 -2.37
CA SER A 59 -36.03 -26.24 -2.08
C SER A 59 -35.54 -24.93 -2.68
N ALA A 60 -34.22 -24.81 -2.90
CA ALA A 60 -33.62 -23.60 -3.45
C ALA A 60 -33.93 -23.38 -4.95
N CYS A 61 -34.13 -24.46 -5.70
CA CYS A 61 -34.51 -24.40 -7.10
C CYS A 61 -35.90 -24.97 -7.38
N GLU A 62 -36.66 -25.31 -6.33
CA GLU A 62 -38.00 -25.91 -6.44
C GLU A 62 -38.02 -27.17 -7.35
N GLY A 63 -36.92 -27.92 -7.37
CA GLY A 63 -36.76 -29.13 -8.19
C GLY A 63 -36.52 -28.89 -9.66
N THR A 64 -36.33 -27.66 -10.12
CA THR A 64 -36.04 -27.32 -11.51
C THR A 64 -34.60 -27.65 -11.90
N ASN A 65 -33.70 -27.78 -10.94
CA ASN A 65 -32.25 -27.98 -11.09
C ASN A 65 -31.53 -26.80 -11.77
N VAL A 66 -32.23 -25.73 -12.05
CA VAL A 66 -31.73 -24.52 -12.74
C VAL A 66 -31.51 -23.41 -11.72
N CYS A 67 -30.54 -22.56 -11.95
CA CYS A 67 -30.38 -21.36 -11.13
C CYS A 67 -31.60 -20.43 -11.32
N ALA A 68 -32.31 -20.13 -10.25
CA ALA A 68 -33.50 -19.30 -10.29
C ALA A 68 -33.19 -17.86 -10.77
N THR A 69 -32.01 -17.34 -10.46
CA THR A 69 -31.61 -15.96 -10.76
C THR A 69 -31.36 -15.73 -12.26
N CYS A 70 -30.68 -16.66 -12.93
CA CYS A 70 -30.40 -16.54 -14.36
C CYS A 70 -31.28 -17.44 -15.26
N GLY A 71 -32.19 -18.21 -14.67
CA GLY A 71 -33.06 -19.11 -15.44
C GLY A 71 -32.31 -20.18 -16.22
N GLY A 72 -31.09 -20.53 -15.82
CA GLY A 72 -30.25 -21.52 -16.48
C GLY A 72 -29.29 -20.95 -17.53
N GLU A 73 -29.33 -19.66 -17.81
CA GLU A 73 -28.44 -19.04 -18.82
C GLU A 73 -27.02 -18.81 -18.32
N GLY A 74 -26.80 -18.88 -17.00
CA GLY A 74 -25.49 -18.62 -16.38
C GLY A 74 -25.08 -17.14 -16.36
N LEU A 75 -25.85 -16.30 -17.03
CA LEU A 75 -25.57 -14.87 -17.19
C LEU A 75 -26.75 -14.03 -16.70
N VAL A 76 -26.43 -12.88 -16.11
CA VAL A 76 -27.41 -11.87 -15.68
C VAL A 76 -26.98 -10.48 -16.13
N PRO A 77 -27.88 -9.52 -16.33
CA PRO A 77 -27.49 -8.14 -16.57
C PRO A 77 -26.69 -7.59 -15.37
N ALA A 78 -25.57 -6.93 -15.61
CA ALA A 78 -24.82 -6.26 -14.56
C ALA A 78 -25.68 -5.27 -13.77
N ALA A 79 -25.36 -5.06 -12.50
CA ALA A 79 -26.09 -4.10 -11.66
C ALA A 79 -25.98 -2.67 -12.21
N SER A 80 -24.84 -2.34 -12.83
CA SER A 80 -24.55 -1.02 -13.38
C SER A 80 -24.38 -1.02 -14.90
N ASN A 81 -24.87 0.04 -15.56
CA ASN A 81 -24.57 0.33 -16.96
C ASN A 81 -23.10 0.65 -17.21
N PHE A 82 -22.35 0.96 -16.16
CA PHE A 82 -20.93 1.34 -16.19
C PHE A 82 -19.99 0.16 -15.86
N TYR A 83 -20.55 -1.02 -15.59
CA TYR A 83 -19.76 -2.21 -15.26
C TYR A 83 -18.78 -2.55 -16.39
N SER A 84 -17.53 -2.87 -16.01
CA SER A 84 -16.43 -3.22 -16.94
C SER A 84 -16.19 -2.19 -18.05
N THR A 85 -16.34 -0.90 -17.72
CA THR A 85 -16.06 0.22 -18.63
C THR A 85 -14.96 1.11 -18.04
N ALA A 86 -14.43 2.05 -18.84
CA ALA A 86 -13.47 3.04 -18.34
C ALA A 86 -14.02 3.88 -17.16
N PHE A 87 -15.34 3.98 -17.02
CA PHE A 87 -15.98 4.66 -15.90
C PHE A 87 -15.79 3.94 -14.57
N ALA A 88 -15.46 2.65 -14.57
CA ALA A 88 -15.12 1.91 -13.35
C ALA A 88 -13.90 2.48 -12.62
N LEU A 89 -12.99 3.13 -13.35
CA LEU A 89 -11.81 3.80 -12.77
C LEU A 89 -12.07 5.26 -12.36
N LEU A 90 -13.25 5.80 -12.62
CA LEU A 90 -13.56 7.20 -12.33
C LEU A 90 -13.59 7.53 -10.82
N PRO A 91 -14.14 6.67 -9.92
CA PRO A 91 -14.15 6.93 -8.48
C PRO A 91 -12.77 7.20 -7.90
N PRO A 92 -11.76 6.31 -8.05
CA PRO A 92 -10.42 6.56 -7.53
C PRO A 92 -9.72 7.73 -8.22
N VAL A 93 -9.91 7.92 -9.54
CA VAL A 93 -9.32 9.07 -10.26
C VAL A 93 -9.81 10.40 -9.69
N ILE A 94 -11.12 10.52 -9.41
CA ILE A 94 -11.70 11.70 -8.77
C ILE A 94 -11.16 11.90 -7.37
N ALA A 95 -11.15 10.84 -6.54
CA ALA A 95 -10.64 10.90 -5.17
C ALA A 95 -9.18 11.40 -5.13
N ILE A 96 -8.32 10.82 -5.96
CA ILE A 96 -6.90 11.17 -6.05
C ILE A 96 -6.71 12.61 -6.55
N ALA A 97 -7.39 12.98 -7.64
CA ALA A 97 -7.31 14.33 -8.19
C ALA A 97 -7.74 15.39 -7.16
N LEU A 98 -8.85 15.14 -6.45
CA LEU A 98 -9.33 16.02 -5.39
C LEU A 98 -8.31 16.11 -4.24
N ALA A 99 -7.77 15.00 -3.75
CA ALA A 99 -6.80 14.98 -2.66
C ALA A 99 -5.53 15.79 -3.01
N LEU A 100 -5.01 15.63 -4.23
CA LEU A 100 -3.83 16.37 -4.68
C LEU A 100 -4.09 17.87 -4.89
N ILE A 101 -5.28 18.25 -5.37
CA ILE A 101 -5.66 19.65 -5.61
C ILE A 101 -5.99 20.37 -4.30
N THR A 102 -6.84 19.77 -3.47
CA THR A 102 -7.36 20.39 -2.24
C THR A 102 -6.40 20.26 -1.06
N LYS A 103 -5.53 19.25 -1.07
CA LYS A 103 -4.69 18.84 0.06
C LYS A 103 -5.53 18.37 1.26
N GLU A 104 -6.68 17.78 0.99
CA GLU A 104 -7.58 17.24 2.00
C GLU A 104 -8.02 15.84 1.56
N VAL A 105 -7.71 14.81 2.37
CA VAL A 105 -7.87 13.41 1.98
C VAL A 105 -9.26 12.85 2.31
N TYR A 106 -9.83 13.20 3.47
CA TYR A 106 -11.08 12.58 3.94
C TYR A 106 -12.27 12.89 3.03
N SER A 107 -12.49 14.18 2.74
CA SER A 107 -13.57 14.58 1.84
C SER A 107 -13.34 14.11 0.41
N SER A 108 -12.07 14.05 -0.02
CA SER A 108 -11.71 13.60 -1.37
C SER A 108 -12.04 12.11 -1.57
N LEU A 109 -11.65 11.25 -0.62
CA LEU A 109 -11.99 9.83 -0.64
C LEU A 109 -13.50 9.63 -0.55
N PHE A 110 -14.18 10.34 0.35
CA PHE A 110 -15.64 10.22 0.49
C PHE A 110 -16.39 10.63 -0.78
N ILE A 111 -15.95 11.69 -1.48
CA ILE A 111 -16.52 12.06 -2.78
C ILE A 111 -16.28 10.96 -3.82
N GLY A 112 -15.10 10.36 -3.87
CA GLY A 112 -14.83 9.20 -4.74
C GLY A 112 -15.77 8.02 -4.46
N ILE A 113 -15.97 7.69 -3.17
CA ILE A 113 -16.91 6.65 -2.74
C ILE A 113 -18.33 6.97 -3.20
N LEU A 114 -18.80 8.21 -3.01
CA LEU A 114 -20.13 8.65 -3.48
C LEU A 114 -20.27 8.55 -5.00
N VAL A 115 -19.23 8.93 -5.76
CA VAL A 115 -19.22 8.77 -7.23
C VAL A 115 -19.33 7.29 -7.61
N GLY A 116 -18.60 6.40 -6.93
CA GLY A 116 -18.70 4.96 -7.13
C GLY A 116 -20.11 4.43 -6.91
N GLY A 117 -20.72 4.77 -5.78
CA GLY A 117 -22.11 4.41 -5.47
C GLY A 117 -23.12 4.95 -6.48
N LEU A 118 -22.96 6.21 -6.93
CA LEU A 118 -23.82 6.80 -7.96
C LEU A 118 -23.73 6.06 -9.30
N LEU A 119 -22.54 5.71 -9.75
CA LEU A 119 -22.33 4.94 -10.98
C LEU A 119 -22.89 3.52 -10.84
N TYR A 120 -22.64 2.85 -9.72
CA TYR A 120 -23.15 1.51 -9.47
C TYR A 120 -24.67 1.46 -9.50
N SER A 121 -25.33 2.38 -8.81
CA SER A 121 -26.79 2.45 -8.70
C SER A 121 -27.50 3.11 -9.89
N ASN A 122 -26.77 3.43 -10.98
CA ASN A 122 -27.29 4.17 -12.14
C ASN A 122 -27.98 5.48 -11.72
N PHE A 123 -27.38 6.22 -10.80
CA PHE A 123 -27.86 7.50 -10.23
C PHE A 123 -29.14 7.39 -9.38
N SER A 124 -29.52 6.22 -8.91
CA SER A 124 -30.57 6.06 -7.90
C SER A 124 -30.09 6.58 -6.55
N PHE A 125 -30.83 7.47 -5.90
CA PHE A 125 -30.45 8.00 -4.59
C PHE A 125 -30.43 6.91 -3.51
N GLU A 126 -31.51 6.12 -3.41
CA GLU A 126 -31.62 5.01 -2.44
C GLU A 126 -30.52 3.97 -2.66
N GLY A 127 -30.35 3.51 -3.93
CA GLY A 127 -29.32 2.56 -4.28
C GLY A 127 -27.91 3.08 -3.99
N THR A 128 -27.66 4.37 -4.21
CA THR A 128 -26.37 4.99 -3.87
C THR A 128 -26.11 4.95 -2.36
N VAL A 129 -27.08 5.34 -1.55
CA VAL A 129 -26.94 5.38 -0.10
C VAL A 129 -26.71 3.97 0.45
N LEU A 130 -27.52 3.01 0.05
CA LEU A 130 -27.37 1.62 0.50
C LEU A 130 -26.02 1.05 0.09
N HIS A 131 -25.63 1.16 -1.18
CA HIS A 131 -24.38 0.63 -1.67
C HIS A 131 -23.15 1.25 -0.99
N VAL A 132 -23.15 2.57 -0.74
CA VAL A 132 -22.05 3.26 -0.07
C VAL A 132 -21.91 2.82 1.40
N PHE A 133 -23.04 2.77 2.14
CA PHE A 133 -22.97 2.54 3.58
C PHE A 133 -22.99 1.05 3.95
N GLU A 134 -23.75 0.22 3.24
CA GLU A 134 -23.89 -1.21 3.53
C GLU A 134 -22.77 -2.02 2.85
N ASP A 135 -22.68 -1.95 1.50
CA ASP A 135 -21.70 -2.72 0.73
C ASP A 135 -20.29 -2.10 0.79
N GLY A 136 -20.20 -0.78 0.98
CA GLY A 136 -18.95 -0.05 1.14
C GLY A 136 -18.47 -0.06 2.60
N ILE A 137 -18.90 0.91 3.41
CA ILE A 137 -18.32 1.20 4.73
C ILE A 137 -18.55 0.05 5.73
N ALA A 138 -19.78 -0.45 5.85
CA ALA A 138 -20.10 -1.50 6.82
C ALA A 138 -19.44 -2.83 6.44
N SER A 139 -19.45 -3.19 5.16
CA SER A 139 -18.82 -4.42 4.65
C SER A 139 -17.32 -4.43 4.95
N VAL A 140 -16.58 -3.36 4.61
CA VAL A 140 -15.12 -3.32 4.83
C VAL A 140 -14.73 -3.29 6.31
N LEU A 141 -15.59 -2.73 7.18
CA LEU A 141 -15.40 -2.77 8.64
C LEU A 141 -15.83 -4.09 9.27
N SER A 142 -16.57 -4.94 8.54
CA SER A 142 -16.95 -6.29 8.97
C SER A 142 -15.98 -7.35 8.46
N ASP A 143 -15.11 -7.00 7.54
CA ASP A 143 -14.09 -7.91 7.00
C ASP A 143 -13.03 -8.23 8.05
N SER A 144 -12.80 -9.53 8.30
CA SER A 144 -11.91 -9.98 9.38
C SER A 144 -10.46 -9.59 9.15
N TYR A 145 -10.01 -9.55 7.90
CA TYR A 145 -8.66 -9.14 7.53
C TYR A 145 -8.45 -7.65 7.85
N ASN A 146 -9.37 -6.79 7.42
CA ASN A 146 -9.31 -5.35 7.68
C ASN A 146 -9.37 -5.06 9.19
N VAL A 147 -10.29 -5.71 9.90
CA VAL A 147 -10.43 -5.55 11.37
C VAL A 147 -9.15 -5.96 12.10
N GLY A 148 -8.49 -7.05 11.69
CA GLY A 148 -7.23 -7.48 12.28
C GLY A 148 -6.11 -6.45 12.10
N ILE A 149 -6.03 -5.81 10.93
CA ILE A 149 -5.09 -4.70 10.68
C ILE A 149 -5.41 -3.49 11.56
N LEU A 150 -6.70 -3.12 11.71
CA LEU A 150 -7.09 -2.02 12.59
C LEU A 150 -6.75 -2.30 14.06
N ILE A 151 -6.95 -3.54 14.54
CA ILE A 151 -6.54 -3.95 15.89
C ILE A 151 -5.03 -3.84 16.07
N PHE A 152 -4.25 -4.31 15.09
CA PHE A 152 -2.79 -4.18 15.10
C PHE A 152 -2.35 -2.71 15.24
N LEU A 153 -2.91 -1.81 14.44
CA LEU A 153 -2.65 -0.37 14.50
C LEU A 153 -2.89 0.22 15.89
N VAL A 154 -4.03 -0.10 16.49
CA VAL A 154 -4.41 0.39 17.82
C VAL A 154 -3.45 -0.11 18.91
N ILE A 155 -3.10 -1.40 18.85
CA ILE A 155 -2.15 -2.00 19.79
C ILE A 155 -0.78 -1.34 19.64
N LEU A 156 -0.32 -1.14 18.42
CA LEU A 156 0.98 -0.52 18.17
C LEU A 156 1.00 0.95 18.63
N GLY A 157 -0.07 1.71 18.37
CA GLY A 157 -0.22 3.07 18.90
C GLY A 157 -0.16 3.11 20.43
N SER A 158 -0.77 2.13 21.10
CA SER A 158 -0.71 1.97 22.56
C SER A 158 0.70 1.63 23.04
N MET A 159 1.42 0.76 22.35
CA MET A 159 2.81 0.43 22.65
C MET A 159 3.74 1.63 22.47
N VAL A 160 3.55 2.42 21.42
CA VAL A 160 4.30 3.67 21.19
C VAL A 160 4.09 4.65 22.34
N CYS A 161 2.84 4.83 22.79
CA CYS A 161 2.53 5.67 23.94
C CYS A 161 3.23 5.17 25.22
N LEU A 162 3.19 3.85 25.48
CA LEU A 162 3.87 3.22 26.62
C LEU A 162 5.39 3.46 26.58
N MET A 163 6.03 3.24 25.44
CA MET A 163 7.48 3.42 25.26
C MET A 163 7.89 4.89 25.43
N ASN A 164 7.07 5.82 24.97
CA ASN A 164 7.32 7.26 25.13
C ASN A 164 7.17 7.67 26.59
N LYS A 165 6.08 7.31 27.28
CA LYS A 165 5.85 7.65 28.69
C LYS A 165 6.82 6.95 29.64
N ALA A 166 7.33 5.75 29.28
CA ALA A 166 8.42 5.10 30.02
C ALA A 166 9.78 5.81 29.87
N GLY A 167 9.88 6.83 29.02
CA GLY A 167 11.13 7.51 28.70
C GLY A 167 12.09 6.74 27.81
N GLY A 168 11.64 5.62 27.24
CA GLY A 168 12.45 4.74 26.37
C GLY A 168 12.89 5.46 25.10
N SER A 169 11.98 6.16 24.43
CA SER A 169 12.27 6.90 23.19
C SER A 169 13.29 8.02 23.43
N ALA A 170 13.17 8.78 24.51
CA ALA A 170 14.12 9.81 24.89
C ALA A 170 15.50 9.25 25.24
N ALA A 171 15.56 8.13 25.98
CA ALA A 171 16.80 7.44 26.30
C ALA A 171 17.50 6.91 25.04
N PHE A 172 16.75 6.33 24.11
CA PHE A 172 17.26 5.85 22.84
C PHE A 172 17.76 7.00 21.95
N GLY A 173 17.03 8.11 21.91
CA GLY A 173 17.46 9.34 21.23
C GLY A 173 18.79 9.88 21.77
N ARG A 174 19.00 9.86 23.10
CA ARG A 174 20.31 10.22 23.72
C ARG A 174 21.42 9.26 23.31
N TRP A 175 21.17 7.93 23.37
CA TRP A 175 22.12 6.91 22.94
C TRP A 175 22.48 7.04 21.45
N ALA A 176 21.45 7.19 20.59
CA ALA A 176 21.62 7.32 19.15
C ALA A 176 22.45 8.56 18.78
N SER A 177 22.27 9.68 19.51
CA SER A 177 23.04 10.89 19.28
C SER A 177 24.52 10.79 19.63
N GLN A 178 24.88 9.84 20.48
CA GLN A 178 26.29 9.56 20.80
C GLN A 178 26.94 8.65 19.75
N ASN A 179 26.16 7.75 19.12
CA ASN A 179 26.63 6.74 18.20
C ASN A 179 26.42 7.11 16.73
N ILE A 180 25.28 7.73 16.39
CA ILE A 180 24.97 8.24 15.04
C ILE A 180 25.31 9.73 15.03
N LYS A 181 26.39 10.08 14.34
CA LYS A 181 26.94 11.44 14.38
C LYS A 181 26.56 12.32 13.20
N SER A 182 25.83 11.79 12.24
CA SER A 182 25.52 12.50 11.01
C SER A 182 24.08 12.27 10.55
N ARG A 183 23.52 13.26 9.86
CA ARG A 183 22.23 13.18 9.20
C ARG A 183 22.17 12.06 8.16
N VAL A 184 23.24 11.85 7.40
CA VAL A 184 23.40 10.72 6.47
C VAL A 184 23.32 9.39 7.21
N GLY A 185 24.04 9.28 8.35
CA GLY A 185 24.02 8.09 9.17
C GLY A 185 22.64 7.75 9.73
N ALA A 186 21.84 8.77 10.14
CA ALA A 186 20.47 8.56 10.61
C ALA A 186 19.55 8.02 9.50
N GLN A 187 19.66 8.56 8.29
CA GLN A 187 18.88 8.09 7.14
C GLN A 187 19.32 6.69 6.70
N LEU A 188 20.61 6.40 6.62
CA LEU A 188 21.11 5.06 6.29
C LEU A 188 20.71 4.02 7.35
N ALA A 189 20.67 4.40 8.62
CA ALA A 189 20.17 3.51 9.68
C ALA A 189 18.67 3.22 9.52
N ALA A 190 17.86 4.20 9.09
CA ALA A 190 16.45 3.97 8.78
C ALA A 190 16.28 3.02 7.59
N ILE A 191 17.05 3.21 6.53
CA ILE A 191 17.07 2.33 5.35
C ILE A 191 17.47 0.91 5.75
N LEU A 192 18.56 0.77 6.51
CA LEU A 192 19.05 -0.54 6.95
C LEU A 192 18.00 -1.29 7.79
N LEU A 193 17.35 -0.58 8.73
CA LEU A 193 16.30 -1.18 9.55
C LEU A 193 15.11 -1.59 8.70
N GLY A 194 14.68 -0.74 7.75
CA GLY A 194 13.61 -1.07 6.81
C GLY A 194 13.93 -2.30 5.96
N VAL A 195 15.15 -2.40 5.44
CA VAL A 195 15.59 -3.58 4.69
C VAL A 195 15.65 -4.85 5.57
N LEU A 196 16.00 -4.73 6.84
CA LEU A 196 16.02 -5.87 7.76
C LEU A 196 14.63 -6.38 8.15
N ILE A 197 13.61 -5.49 8.10
CA ILE A 197 12.21 -5.85 8.37
C ILE A 197 11.48 -6.11 7.03
N PHE A 198 11.95 -7.10 6.28
CA PHE A 198 11.45 -7.44 4.94
C PHE A 198 10.26 -8.41 4.93
N ILE A 199 9.80 -8.82 6.09
CA ILE A 199 8.84 -9.92 6.28
C ILE A 199 7.45 -9.51 5.81
N ASP A 200 7.04 -8.30 6.20
CA ASP A 200 5.75 -7.73 5.92
C ASP A 200 5.86 -6.19 5.86
N ASP A 201 5.20 -5.57 4.90
CA ASP A 201 5.30 -4.14 4.63
C ASP A 201 4.54 -3.28 5.63
N TYR A 202 3.39 -3.72 6.13
CA TYR A 202 2.65 -3.02 7.18
C TYR A 202 3.45 -2.97 8.48
N PHE A 203 4.01 -4.11 8.85
CA PHE A 203 4.87 -4.21 10.01
C PHE A 203 6.11 -3.34 9.87
N ASN A 204 6.74 -3.32 8.68
CA ASN A 204 7.86 -2.44 8.36
C ASN A 204 7.49 -0.98 8.60
N CYS A 205 6.43 -0.48 7.96
CA CYS A 205 6.02 0.92 8.01
C CYS A 205 5.91 1.45 9.45
N LEU A 206 5.26 0.72 10.31
CA LEU A 206 4.96 1.17 11.66
C LEU A 206 6.13 0.99 12.61
N THR A 207 6.86 -0.13 12.47
CA THR A 207 8.00 -0.43 13.34
C THR A 207 9.19 0.48 13.04
N VAL A 208 9.59 0.60 11.77
CA VAL A 208 10.70 1.51 11.38
C VAL A 208 10.38 2.95 11.77
N GLY A 209 9.14 3.39 11.55
CA GLY A 209 8.68 4.72 11.94
C GLY A 209 8.83 4.98 13.43
N SER A 210 8.33 4.07 14.26
CA SER A 210 8.37 4.24 15.72
C SER A 210 9.80 4.26 16.28
N VAL A 211 10.71 3.45 15.69
CA VAL A 211 12.10 3.32 16.13
C VAL A 211 12.96 4.48 15.64
N MET A 212 12.81 4.86 14.36
CA MET A 212 13.75 5.79 13.72
C MET A 212 13.35 7.25 13.91
N ARG A 213 12.10 7.54 14.23
CA ARG A 213 11.59 8.90 14.47
C ARG A 213 12.44 9.71 15.45
N PRO A 214 12.73 9.25 16.68
CA PRO A 214 13.56 10.01 17.62
C PRO A 214 14.98 10.30 17.11
N ILE A 215 15.51 9.42 16.27
CA ILE A 215 16.86 9.56 15.69
C ILE A 215 16.85 10.58 14.56
N THR A 216 15.92 10.45 13.62
CA THR A 216 15.80 11.34 12.46
C THR A 216 15.44 12.76 12.87
N ASP A 217 14.56 12.94 13.87
CA ASP A 217 14.20 14.23 14.42
C ASP A 217 15.43 14.97 14.98
N LYS A 218 16.26 14.27 15.75
CA LYS A 218 17.47 14.85 16.33
C LYS A 218 18.49 15.29 15.28
N HIS A 219 18.48 14.67 14.12
CA HIS A 219 19.34 15.01 13.00
C HIS A 219 18.67 15.93 11.97
N ASN A 220 17.56 16.59 12.32
CA ASN A 220 16.81 17.50 11.46
C ASN A 220 16.46 16.91 10.09
N VAL A 221 16.11 15.61 10.04
CA VAL A 221 15.50 14.98 8.87
C VAL A 221 13.99 15.24 8.94
N SER A 222 13.40 15.77 7.87
CA SER A 222 11.96 16.06 7.88
C SER A 222 11.13 14.77 8.02
N ARG A 223 9.94 14.90 8.62
CA ARG A 223 9.03 13.76 8.84
C ARG A 223 8.56 13.15 7.51
N VAL A 224 8.37 13.96 6.47
CA VAL A 224 8.03 13.45 5.13
C VAL A 224 9.20 12.70 4.48
N LYS A 225 10.47 13.07 4.78
CA LYS A 225 11.63 12.31 4.32
C LYS A 225 11.71 10.96 5.04
N LEU A 226 11.48 10.94 6.34
CA LEU A 226 11.39 9.68 7.09
C LEU A 226 10.28 8.78 6.53
N ALA A 227 9.09 9.33 6.26
CA ALA A 227 7.98 8.59 5.65
C ALA A 227 8.37 7.99 4.30
N TYR A 228 9.07 8.74 3.44
CA TYR A 228 9.60 8.23 2.17
C TYR A 228 10.60 7.08 2.37
N LEU A 229 11.53 7.18 3.33
CA LEU A 229 12.50 6.11 3.59
C LEU A 229 11.81 4.84 4.09
N ILE A 230 10.77 4.99 4.90
CA ILE A 230 9.94 3.88 5.39
C ILE A 230 9.21 3.22 4.22
N ASP A 231 8.44 4.00 3.47
CA ASP A 231 7.60 3.51 2.38
C ASP A 231 8.43 2.85 1.27
N ALA A 232 9.55 3.48 0.90
CA ALA A 232 10.51 2.95 -0.09
C ALA A 232 11.26 1.69 0.38
N THR A 233 11.25 1.36 1.69
CA THR A 233 11.81 0.12 2.25
C THR A 233 10.73 -0.88 2.66
N ALA A 234 9.47 -0.56 2.54
CA ALA A 234 8.36 -1.47 2.83
C ALA A 234 8.06 -2.37 1.61
N ALA A 235 7.04 -2.05 0.82
CA ALA A 235 6.65 -2.85 -0.33
C ALA A 235 7.80 -3.13 -1.33
N PRO A 236 8.68 -2.14 -1.70
CA PRO A 236 9.80 -2.42 -2.60
C PRO A 236 10.83 -3.42 -2.07
N VAL A 237 10.98 -3.56 -0.75
CA VAL A 237 11.88 -4.58 -0.18
C VAL A 237 11.16 -5.92 -0.05
N CYS A 238 9.92 -5.93 0.41
CA CYS A 238 9.15 -7.18 0.59
C CYS A 238 8.95 -7.94 -0.72
N ILE A 239 8.75 -7.24 -1.86
CA ILE A 239 8.54 -7.87 -3.18
C ILE A 239 9.80 -8.52 -3.77
N ILE A 240 10.98 -8.24 -3.24
CA ILE A 240 12.25 -8.88 -3.65
C ILE A 240 12.82 -9.81 -2.57
N ALA A 241 12.12 -9.97 -1.46
CA ALA A 241 12.49 -10.86 -0.37
C ALA A 241 11.89 -12.25 -0.60
N PRO A 242 12.71 -13.32 -0.72
CA PRO A 242 12.21 -14.65 -1.08
C PRO A 242 11.37 -15.31 0.02
N ILE A 243 11.42 -14.78 1.24
CA ILE A 243 10.64 -15.22 2.39
C ILE A 243 9.88 -14.00 2.93
N SER A 244 8.73 -13.70 2.33
CA SER A 244 7.86 -12.58 2.72
C SER A 244 6.40 -12.94 2.48
N SER A 245 5.47 -12.20 3.07
CA SER A 245 4.04 -12.31 2.76
C SER A 245 3.74 -12.13 1.27
N TRP A 246 4.57 -11.37 0.56
CA TRP A 246 4.46 -11.12 -0.87
C TRP A 246 4.88 -12.32 -1.74
N ALA A 247 5.93 -13.05 -1.34
CA ALA A 247 6.33 -14.29 -2.02
C ALA A 247 5.20 -15.34 -1.97
N ALA A 248 4.48 -15.38 -0.85
CA ALA A 248 3.30 -16.21 -0.66
C ALA A 248 2.17 -15.83 -1.63
N ALA A 249 1.79 -14.55 -1.63
CA ALA A 249 0.70 -14.06 -2.44
C ALA A 249 0.94 -14.31 -3.93
N VAL A 250 2.15 -14.01 -4.43
CA VAL A 250 2.52 -14.28 -5.84
C VAL A 250 2.50 -15.77 -6.15
N SER A 251 2.96 -16.61 -5.22
CA SER A 251 2.97 -18.06 -5.39
C SER A 251 1.55 -18.64 -5.52
N GLY A 252 0.55 -18.03 -4.88
CA GLY A 252 -0.84 -18.46 -4.94
C GLY A 252 -1.53 -18.28 -6.30
N PHE A 253 -0.93 -17.48 -7.21
CA PHE A 253 -1.44 -17.30 -8.58
C PHE A 253 -0.83 -18.25 -9.61
N VAL A 254 0.04 -19.15 -9.19
CA VAL A 254 0.74 -20.11 -10.04
C VAL A 254 0.38 -21.53 -9.61
N GLU A 255 -0.17 -22.31 -10.55
CA GLU A 255 -0.53 -23.70 -10.30
C GLU A 255 0.72 -24.60 -10.10
N ASP A 256 0.53 -25.80 -9.56
CA ASP A 256 1.53 -26.87 -9.43
C ASP A 256 2.75 -26.61 -8.52
N GLY A 257 2.64 -25.70 -7.53
CA GLY A 257 3.70 -25.47 -6.55
C GLY A 257 4.97 -24.80 -7.12
N GLN A 258 4.93 -24.28 -8.35
CA GLN A 258 6.05 -23.61 -9.01
C GLN A 258 6.12 -22.09 -8.71
N GLY A 259 5.15 -21.54 -7.99
CA GLY A 259 5.00 -20.11 -7.77
C GLY A 259 6.19 -19.48 -7.05
N LEU A 260 6.71 -20.12 -5.99
CA LEU A 260 7.89 -19.62 -5.28
C LEU A 260 9.14 -19.63 -6.18
N ALA A 261 9.32 -20.65 -7.01
CA ALA A 261 10.44 -20.72 -7.94
C ALA A 261 10.35 -19.62 -9.01
N LEU A 262 9.17 -19.34 -9.53
CA LEU A 262 8.91 -18.24 -10.45
C LEU A 262 9.18 -16.88 -9.77
N PHE A 263 8.69 -16.69 -8.55
CA PHE A 263 8.95 -15.49 -7.77
C PHE A 263 10.46 -15.22 -7.60
N ILE A 264 11.23 -16.24 -7.19
CA ILE A 264 12.68 -16.12 -7.02
C ILE A 264 13.37 -15.80 -8.35
N LYS A 265 12.97 -16.44 -9.46
CA LYS A 265 13.48 -16.14 -10.82
C LYS A 265 13.17 -14.69 -11.23
N ALA A 266 12.03 -14.13 -10.81
CA ALA A 266 11.60 -12.80 -11.15
C ALA A 266 12.30 -11.68 -10.34
N ILE A 267 12.81 -11.96 -9.13
CA ILE A 267 13.48 -10.97 -8.24
C ILE A 267 14.55 -10.13 -8.96
N PRO A 268 15.52 -10.71 -9.71
CA PRO A 268 16.58 -9.93 -10.35
C PRO A 268 16.09 -8.97 -11.43
N TYR A 269 14.88 -9.19 -11.95
CA TYR A 269 14.23 -8.37 -12.96
C TYR A 269 13.25 -7.35 -12.36
N ASN A 270 13.07 -7.30 -11.04
CA ASN A 270 12.22 -6.29 -10.42
C ASN A 270 12.96 -4.93 -10.39
N PHE A 271 13.01 -4.31 -11.60
CA PHE A 271 13.81 -3.11 -11.78
C PHE A 271 13.32 -1.96 -10.91
N TYR A 272 12.00 -1.80 -10.72
CA TYR A 272 11.53 -0.69 -9.88
C TYR A 272 12.00 -0.81 -8.44
N ALA A 273 11.83 -1.97 -7.80
CA ALA A 273 12.25 -2.18 -6.43
C ALA A 273 13.77 -2.02 -6.25
N LEU A 274 14.55 -2.66 -7.14
CA LEU A 274 16.02 -2.60 -7.09
C LEU A 274 16.54 -1.18 -7.32
N LEU A 275 15.99 -0.47 -8.32
CA LEU A 275 16.39 0.91 -8.63
C LEU A 275 15.92 1.91 -7.57
N THR A 276 14.79 1.67 -6.90
CA THR A 276 14.32 2.48 -5.76
C THR A 276 15.31 2.41 -4.61
N ILE A 277 15.81 1.23 -4.28
CA ILE A 277 16.84 1.05 -3.23
C ILE A 277 18.14 1.78 -3.63
N VAL A 278 18.59 1.59 -4.87
CA VAL A 278 19.80 2.29 -5.40
C VAL A 278 19.62 3.80 -5.35
N MET A 279 18.47 4.31 -5.81
CA MET A 279 18.16 5.73 -5.81
C MET A 279 18.13 6.30 -4.39
N MET A 280 17.43 5.64 -3.47
CA MET A 280 17.29 6.06 -2.08
C MET A 280 18.65 6.15 -1.37
N ILE A 281 19.48 5.10 -1.47
CA ILE A 281 20.84 5.09 -0.88
C ILE A 281 21.70 6.18 -1.54
N SER A 282 21.67 6.27 -2.86
CA SER A 282 22.49 7.23 -3.59
C SER A 282 22.12 8.68 -3.28
N MET A 283 20.82 9.00 -3.18
CA MET A 283 20.34 10.32 -2.77
C MET A 283 20.86 10.72 -1.39
N VAL A 284 20.81 9.81 -0.43
CA VAL A 284 21.28 10.06 0.94
C VAL A 284 22.79 10.27 0.96
N VAL A 285 23.57 9.44 0.25
CA VAL A 285 25.04 9.52 0.22
C VAL A 285 25.53 10.75 -0.54
N ILE A 286 24.92 11.06 -1.70
CA ILE A 286 25.28 12.21 -2.55
C ILE A 286 24.70 13.51 -1.98
N LYS A 287 23.75 13.43 -1.02
CA LYS A 287 23.03 14.56 -0.41
C LYS A 287 22.23 15.39 -1.44
N VAL A 288 21.49 14.71 -2.29
CA VAL A 288 20.63 15.31 -3.32
C VAL A 288 19.18 15.11 -2.96
N GLU A 289 18.42 16.19 -3.00
CA GLU A 289 16.96 16.18 -2.88
C GLU A 289 16.38 17.04 -4.00
N PHE A 290 15.25 16.64 -4.55
CA PHE A 290 14.60 17.40 -5.62
C PHE A 290 13.08 17.47 -5.44
N GLY A 291 12.43 18.29 -6.24
CA GLY A 291 10.99 18.50 -6.15
C GLY A 291 10.54 19.10 -4.80
N PRO A 292 9.32 18.83 -4.37
CA PRO A 292 8.79 19.37 -3.11
C PRO A 292 9.59 18.95 -1.87
N MET A 293 10.17 17.74 -1.84
CA MET A 293 10.97 17.22 -0.72
C MET A 293 12.12 18.16 -0.37
N LEU A 294 12.78 18.75 -1.37
CA LEU A 294 13.89 19.68 -1.18
C LEU A 294 13.50 20.87 -0.27
N LYS A 295 12.26 21.36 -0.39
CA LYS A 295 11.75 22.44 0.45
C LYS A 295 11.61 22.01 1.90
N TYR A 296 11.06 20.81 2.16
CA TYR A 296 10.89 20.27 3.51
C TYR A 296 12.23 20.02 4.18
N GLU A 297 13.18 19.45 3.46
CA GLU A 297 14.51 19.14 3.96
C GLU A 297 15.33 20.40 4.24
N ARG A 298 15.29 21.40 3.34
CA ARG A 298 15.93 22.71 3.59
C ARG A 298 15.32 23.44 4.79
N ASN A 299 14.00 23.34 4.98
CA ASN A 299 13.34 23.94 6.14
C ASN A 299 13.76 23.24 7.43
N ALA A 300 13.73 21.91 7.47
CA ALA A 300 14.15 21.12 8.63
C ALA A 300 15.60 21.44 9.04
N ILE A 301 16.52 21.59 8.09
CA ILE A 301 17.92 21.94 8.37
C ILE A 301 18.07 23.37 8.90
N LYS A 302 17.37 24.34 8.28
CA LYS A 302 17.56 25.76 8.60
C LYS A 302 16.85 26.21 9.87
N THR A 303 15.67 25.67 10.12
CA THR A 303 14.78 26.15 11.20
C THR A 303 14.53 25.12 12.30
N GLY A 304 14.88 23.84 12.06
CA GLY A 304 14.51 22.75 12.93
C GLY A 304 13.03 22.32 12.82
N ASP A 305 12.24 22.97 11.95
CA ASP A 305 10.84 22.59 11.71
C ASP A 305 10.77 21.37 10.79
N LEU A 306 10.43 20.22 11.37
CA LEU A 306 10.39 18.93 10.71
C LEU A 306 9.12 18.72 9.86
N PHE A 307 8.11 19.57 10.02
CA PHE A 307 6.80 19.40 9.38
C PHE A 307 6.58 20.36 8.21
N SER A 308 7.20 21.53 8.24
CA SER A 308 7.00 22.63 7.25
C SER A 308 5.52 23.00 7.03
N GLY A 309 4.70 22.82 8.07
CA GLY A 309 3.27 23.06 8.03
C GLY A 309 2.57 22.62 9.31
N SER A 310 1.31 22.18 9.21
CA SER A 310 0.58 21.66 10.36
C SER A 310 1.09 20.27 10.75
N ASN A 311 1.29 20.07 12.06
CA ASN A 311 1.51 18.75 12.62
C ASN A 311 0.16 18.11 12.97
N PRO A 312 -0.31 17.08 12.23
CA PRO A 312 -1.59 16.44 12.53
C PRO A 312 -1.60 15.65 13.84
N TYR A 313 -0.41 15.40 14.40
CA TYR A 313 -0.20 14.67 15.66
C TYR A 313 0.14 15.61 16.82
N ALA A 314 0.05 16.96 16.64
CA ALA A 314 0.29 17.93 17.70
C ALA A 314 -0.70 17.72 18.86
N GLY A 315 -0.18 17.56 20.06
CA GLY A 315 -0.97 17.38 21.28
C GLY A 315 -1.52 15.96 21.50
N LEU A 316 -1.24 15.00 20.61
CA LEU A 316 -1.64 13.61 20.80
C LEU A 316 -0.65 12.78 21.65
N ILE A 317 0.61 13.20 21.75
CA ILE A 317 1.69 12.44 22.43
C ILE A 317 2.67 13.37 23.21
N GLU A 318 2.41 14.67 23.32
CA GLU A 318 3.25 15.58 24.09
C GLU A 318 2.70 15.74 25.52
N GLU A 319 2.95 14.77 26.40
CA GLU A 319 3.00 15.02 27.83
C GLU A 319 4.36 14.56 28.36
N ASP A 320 4.94 15.43 29.19
CA ASP A 320 6.25 15.33 29.83
C ASP A 320 6.63 13.89 30.23
N ALA A 321 7.37 13.20 29.36
CA ALA A 321 8.11 12.04 29.80
C ALA A 321 9.10 12.55 30.86
N ASP A 322 9.04 12.00 32.07
CA ASP A 322 10.09 12.20 33.08
C ASP A 322 11.40 11.61 32.50
N ASP A 323 12.10 12.48 31.80
CA ASP A 323 13.27 12.18 30.94
C ASP A 323 14.42 11.53 31.73
N SER A 324 14.33 11.54 33.08
CA SER A 324 15.39 11.13 33.97
C SER A 324 15.46 9.62 34.25
N LYS A 325 14.36 8.87 34.08
CA LYS A 325 14.26 7.46 34.51
C LYS A 325 14.30 6.44 33.36
N GLY A 326 14.00 6.85 32.12
CA GLY A 326 13.96 5.97 30.97
C GLY A 326 15.33 5.42 30.58
N LYS A 327 15.37 4.16 30.16
CA LYS A 327 16.56 3.46 29.64
C LYS A 327 16.29 3.00 28.21
N VAL A 328 17.37 2.83 27.43
CA VAL A 328 17.31 2.33 26.04
C VAL A 328 16.53 1.01 25.93
N ILE A 329 16.66 0.16 26.94
CA ILE A 329 15.97 -1.14 27.00
C ILE A 329 14.43 -0.99 27.05
N ASP A 330 13.92 0.17 27.53
CA ASP A 330 12.48 0.45 27.60
C ASP A 330 11.87 0.74 26.23
N LEU A 331 12.66 1.00 25.21
CA LEU A 331 12.25 1.04 23.81
C LEU A 331 12.59 -0.26 23.09
N VAL A 332 13.86 -0.70 23.18
CA VAL A 332 14.42 -1.75 22.33
C VAL A 332 13.82 -3.12 22.64
N LEU A 333 13.65 -3.47 23.92
CA LEU A 333 13.14 -4.80 24.29
C LEU A 333 11.68 -5.02 23.92
N PRO A 334 10.74 -4.08 24.17
CA PRO A 334 9.36 -4.20 23.67
C PRO A 334 9.28 -4.40 22.15
N ILE A 335 10.11 -3.69 21.38
CA ILE A 335 10.13 -3.80 19.92
C ILE A 335 10.67 -5.17 19.48
N ILE A 336 11.78 -5.64 20.05
CA ILE A 336 12.32 -6.97 19.72
C ILE A 336 11.29 -8.06 20.03
N VAL A 337 10.61 -7.97 21.16
CA VAL A 337 9.59 -8.95 21.54
C VAL A 337 8.38 -8.84 20.62
N LEU A 338 7.95 -7.64 20.25
CA LEU A 338 6.90 -7.43 19.25
C LEU A 338 7.25 -8.12 17.92
N VAL A 339 8.47 -7.88 17.40
CA VAL A 339 8.95 -8.53 16.16
C VAL A 339 8.86 -10.06 16.27
N ILE A 340 9.42 -10.61 17.35
CA ILE A 340 9.43 -12.07 17.58
C ILE A 340 7.99 -12.61 17.65
N CYS A 341 7.09 -11.93 18.39
CA CYS A 341 5.70 -12.35 18.51
C CYS A 341 4.96 -12.27 17.17
N CYS A 342 5.19 -11.23 16.36
CA CYS A 342 4.58 -11.11 15.04
C CYS A 342 5.08 -12.21 14.08
N VAL A 343 6.37 -12.50 14.06
CA VAL A 343 6.93 -13.63 13.29
C VAL A 343 6.31 -14.96 13.71
N ILE A 344 6.21 -15.21 15.03
CA ILE A 344 5.55 -16.41 15.55
C ILE A 344 4.07 -16.43 15.16
N GLY A 345 3.37 -15.30 15.24
CA GLY A 345 1.97 -15.17 14.83
C GLY A 345 1.76 -15.49 13.35
N MET A 346 2.66 -15.01 12.48
CA MET A 346 2.60 -15.28 11.04
C MET A 346 2.82 -16.77 10.73
N ILE A 347 3.88 -17.40 11.26
CA ILE A 347 4.09 -18.84 11.03
C ILE A 347 3.01 -19.71 11.68
N TYR A 348 2.37 -19.23 12.77
CA TYR A 348 1.22 -19.88 13.39
C TYR A 348 0.02 -19.88 12.45
N SER A 349 -0.33 -18.71 11.88
CA SER A 349 -1.45 -18.60 10.93
C SER A 349 -1.23 -19.44 9.67
N GLY A 350 0.02 -19.60 9.22
CA GLY A 350 0.40 -20.45 8.10
C GLY A 350 0.56 -21.95 8.40
N GLY A 351 0.19 -22.39 9.63
CA GLY A 351 0.12 -23.82 9.96
C GLY A 351 1.43 -24.49 10.36
N PHE A 352 2.49 -23.73 10.72
CA PHE A 352 3.77 -24.29 11.16
C PHE A 352 3.62 -25.31 12.31
N PHE A 353 2.83 -24.96 13.32
CA PHE A 353 2.60 -25.84 14.48
C PHE A 353 1.66 -27.02 14.16
N SER A 354 1.08 -27.05 12.97
CA SER A 354 0.28 -28.17 12.45
C SER A 354 1.07 -29.09 11.52
N GLY A 355 2.40 -28.85 11.37
CA GLY A 355 3.29 -29.71 10.62
C GLY A 355 3.76 -29.17 9.25
N THR A 356 3.33 -27.97 8.87
CA THR A 356 3.82 -27.28 7.67
C THR A 356 5.29 -26.85 7.90
N ASN A 357 6.15 -26.99 6.90
CA ASN A 357 7.53 -26.52 7.02
C ASN A 357 7.61 -24.99 7.16
N PHE A 358 8.72 -24.44 7.61
CA PHE A 358 8.85 -23.03 7.92
C PHE A 358 8.60 -22.11 6.70
N VAL A 359 9.09 -22.49 5.52
CA VAL A 359 8.95 -21.68 4.29
C VAL A 359 7.50 -21.66 3.84
N ASP A 360 6.85 -22.81 3.80
CA ASP A 360 5.44 -22.91 3.38
C ASP A 360 4.51 -22.28 4.43
N ALA A 361 4.80 -22.45 5.72
CA ALA A 361 4.03 -21.79 6.77
C ALA A 361 4.15 -20.26 6.69
N PHE A 362 5.31 -19.76 6.34
CA PHE A 362 5.51 -18.34 6.10
C PHE A 362 4.76 -17.88 4.84
N SER A 363 4.83 -18.66 3.77
CA SER A 363 4.14 -18.43 2.51
C SER A 363 2.61 -18.43 2.66
N ASN A 364 2.06 -19.30 3.49
CA ASN A 364 0.61 -19.42 3.73
C ASN A 364 0.13 -18.56 4.91
N SER A 365 0.96 -17.64 5.41
CA SER A 365 0.61 -16.83 6.57
C SER A 365 -0.50 -15.82 6.24
N ASP A 366 -1.45 -15.66 7.15
CA ASP A 366 -2.38 -14.54 7.19
C ASP A 366 -1.73 -13.40 7.99
N ALA A 367 -1.31 -12.35 7.30
CA ALA A 367 -0.64 -11.21 7.91
C ALA A 367 -1.54 -10.51 8.95
N SER A 368 -2.83 -10.36 8.67
CA SER A 368 -3.79 -9.74 9.60
C SER A 368 -3.87 -10.49 10.93
N VAL A 369 -4.05 -11.82 10.88
CA VAL A 369 -4.08 -12.68 12.06
C VAL A 369 -2.72 -12.68 12.77
N GLY A 370 -1.63 -12.83 12.01
CA GLY A 370 -0.28 -12.88 12.56
C GLY A 370 0.11 -11.60 13.30
N LEU A 371 -0.15 -10.45 12.71
CA LEU A 371 0.15 -9.14 13.28
C LEU A 371 -0.74 -8.81 14.48
N MET A 372 -2.05 -9.10 14.38
CA MET A 372 -2.99 -8.90 15.49
C MET A 372 -2.58 -9.72 16.72
N LEU A 373 -2.36 -11.01 16.57
CA LEU A 373 -1.95 -11.88 17.67
C LEU A 373 -0.57 -11.51 18.21
N GLY A 374 0.40 -11.31 17.32
CA GLY A 374 1.77 -10.96 17.67
C GLY A 374 1.85 -9.64 18.45
N SER A 375 1.13 -8.63 18.02
CA SER A 375 1.08 -7.35 18.72
C SER A 375 0.37 -7.44 20.07
N ALA A 376 -0.69 -8.25 20.18
CA ALA A 376 -1.39 -8.48 21.46
C ALA A 376 -0.44 -9.11 22.50
N PHE A 377 0.33 -10.14 22.12
CA PHE A 377 1.33 -10.73 23.01
C PHE A 377 2.49 -9.75 23.30
N GLY A 378 2.93 -8.96 22.32
CA GLY A 378 3.91 -7.89 22.50
C GLY A 378 3.45 -6.84 23.51
N LEU A 379 2.18 -6.41 23.44
CA LEU A 379 1.60 -5.48 24.40
C LEU A 379 1.53 -6.08 25.81
N ILE A 380 1.05 -7.31 25.96
CA ILE A 380 0.98 -8.01 27.25
C ILE A 380 2.38 -8.10 27.86
N PHE A 381 3.38 -8.52 27.08
CA PHE A 381 4.76 -8.55 27.52
C PHE A 381 5.24 -7.17 27.99
N THR A 382 4.96 -6.12 27.23
CA THR A 382 5.37 -4.74 27.54
C THR A 382 4.77 -4.25 28.85
N LEU A 383 3.49 -4.53 29.08
CA LEU A 383 2.80 -4.18 30.34
C LEU A 383 3.43 -4.90 31.54
N ILE A 384 3.69 -6.21 31.41
CA ILE A 384 4.38 -7.02 32.44
C ILE A 384 5.79 -6.50 32.70
N PHE A 385 6.56 -6.26 31.64
CA PHE A 385 7.93 -5.77 31.71
C PHE A 385 8.02 -4.43 32.45
N TYR A 386 7.15 -3.45 32.10
CA TYR A 386 7.14 -2.14 32.76
C TYR A 386 6.63 -2.23 34.21
N SER A 387 5.71 -3.14 34.51
CA SER A 387 5.27 -3.41 35.88
C SER A 387 6.40 -3.94 36.76
N ILE A 388 7.17 -4.93 36.28
CA ILE A 388 8.33 -5.51 36.99
C ILE A 388 9.41 -4.45 37.17
N ARG A 389 9.71 -3.67 36.13
CA ARG A 389 10.68 -2.59 36.18
C ARG A 389 10.23 -1.37 36.98
N ARG A 390 8.96 -1.26 37.32
CA ARG A 390 8.35 -0.06 37.91
C ARG A 390 8.64 1.19 37.09
N ALA A 391 8.62 1.07 35.75
CA ALA A 391 8.90 2.16 34.83
C ALA A 391 7.81 3.24 34.91
N MET A 392 6.55 2.84 35.14
CA MET A 392 5.41 3.73 35.32
C MET A 392 4.33 3.06 36.21
N SER A 393 3.34 3.84 36.65
CA SER A 393 2.21 3.28 37.40
C SER A 393 1.27 2.46 36.51
N PHE A 394 0.54 1.51 37.10
CA PHE A 394 -0.46 0.73 36.35
C PHE A 394 -1.55 1.62 35.74
N ARG A 395 -1.94 2.69 36.44
CA ARG A 395 -2.93 3.65 35.96
C ARG A 395 -2.44 4.38 34.70
N ASP A 396 -1.17 4.80 34.67
CA ASP A 396 -0.56 5.48 33.52
C ASP A 396 -0.42 4.52 32.34
N MET A 397 -0.05 3.25 32.60
CA MET A 397 -0.03 2.20 31.56
C MET A 397 -1.39 2.01 30.90
N MET A 398 -2.45 1.88 31.71
CA MET A 398 -3.82 1.72 31.17
C MET A 398 -4.29 2.99 30.46
N GLY A 399 -3.85 4.17 30.87
CA GLY A 399 -4.11 5.43 30.18
C GLY A 399 -3.50 5.50 28.77
N CYS A 400 -2.38 4.79 28.52
CA CYS A 400 -1.74 4.74 27.20
C CYS A 400 -2.60 4.01 26.15
N ILE A 401 -3.48 3.09 26.55
CA ILE A 401 -4.32 2.34 25.61
C ILE A 401 -5.27 3.26 24.84
N PRO A 402 -6.15 4.05 25.50
CA PRO A 402 -7.02 4.99 24.77
C PRO A 402 -6.26 6.12 24.08
N GLU A 403 -5.10 6.53 24.58
CA GLU A 403 -4.26 7.54 23.91
C GLU A 403 -3.66 7.00 22.63
N GLY A 404 -3.15 5.78 22.65
CA GLY A 404 -2.65 5.11 21.46
C GLY A 404 -3.75 4.90 20.42
N PHE A 405 -4.97 4.54 20.86
CA PHE A 405 -6.13 4.45 19.98
C PHE A 405 -6.40 5.80 19.27
N LYS A 406 -6.48 6.89 20.05
CA LYS A 406 -6.69 8.24 19.50
C LYS A 406 -5.60 8.64 18.50
N ALA A 407 -4.35 8.26 18.74
CA ALA A 407 -3.24 8.55 17.84
C ALA A 407 -3.37 7.86 16.48
N MET A 408 -4.05 6.70 16.41
CA MET A 408 -4.24 5.94 15.18
C MET A 408 -5.55 6.29 14.45
N VAL A 409 -6.46 7.07 15.05
CA VAL A 409 -7.74 7.46 14.41
C VAL A 409 -7.56 8.04 13.01
N PRO A 410 -6.60 8.94 12.72
CA PRO A 410 -6.40 9.44 11.36
C PRO A 410 -6.12 8.33 10.34
N ALA A 411 -5.22 7.41 10.66
CA ALA A 411 -4.89 6.28 9.79
C ALA A 411 -6.09 5.33 9.60
N ILE A 412 -6.79 4.99 10.68
CA ILE A 412 -7.99 4.15 10.66
C ILE A 412 -9.07 4.74 9.73
N MET A 413 -9.32 6.05 9.83
CA MET A 413 -10.31 6.72 8.98
C MET A 413 -9.91 6.69 7.51
N ILE A 414 -8.63 6.97 7.18
CA ILE A 414 -8.16 6.95 5.80
C ILE A 414 -8.23 5.54 5.23
N LEU A 415 -7.78 4.52 5.98
CA LEU A 415 -7.88 3.11 5.57
C LEU A 415 -9.32 2.69 5.32
N THR A 416 -10.25 3.00 6.24
CA THR A 416 -11.68 2.69 6.07
C THR A 416 -12.22 3.27 4.76
N PHE A 417 -11.92 4.54 4.47
CA PHE A 417 -12.37 5.17 3.23
C PHE A 417 -11.66 4.63 1.99
N ALA A 418 -10.37 4.30 2.08
CA ALA A 418 -9.63 3.71 0.97
C ALA A 418 -10.19 2.32 0.60
N TRP A 419 -10.43 1.46 1.58
CA TRP A 419 -11.07 0.16 1.36
C TRP A 419 -12.49 0.28 0.84
N SER A 420 -13.28 1.25 1.35
CA SER A 420 -14.62 1.53 0.81
C SER A 420 -14.55 2.00 -0.65
N LEU A 421 -13.60 2.86 -1.00
CA LEU A 421 -13.39 3.30 -2.38
C LEU A 421 -12.99 2.14 -3.28
N LYS A 422 -12.14 1.24 -2.79
CA LYS A 422 -11.78 -0.01 -3.49
C LYS A 422 -13.02 -0.87 -3.72
N ALA A 423 -13.85 -1.10 -2.70
CA ALA A 423 -15.10 -1.87 -2.84
C ALA A 423 -16.04 -1.27 -3.92
N MET A 424 -16.17 0.07 -3.95
CA MET A 424 -16.94 0.76 -5.00
C MET A 424 -16.34 0.56 -6.39
N THR A 425 -15.02 0.56 -6.50
CA THR A 425 -14.29 0.37 -7.77
C THR A 425 -14.42 -1.06 -8.27
N ASP A 426 -14.30 -2.03 -7.38
CA ASP A 426 -14.44 -3.46 -7.67
C ASP A 426 -15.88 -3.81 -8.11
N SER A 427 -16.88 -3.26 -7.44
CA SER A 427 -18.31 -3.47 -7.80
C SER A 427 -18.67 -2.93 -9.19
N LEU A 428 -17.91 -1.96 -9.70
CA LEU A 428 -18.02 -1.46 -11.07
C LEU A 428 -17.24 -2.30 -12.09
N GLY A 429 -16.57 -3.39 -11.68
CA GLY A 429 -15.83 -4.27 -12.58
C GLY A 429 -14.56 -3.66 -13.15
N ALA A 430 -13.82 -2.85 -12.37
CA ALA A 430 -12.54 -2.26 -12.80
C ALA A 430 -11.54 -3.35 -13.25
N THR A 431 -11.47 -4.46 -12.53
CA THR A 431 -10.65 -5.64 -12.87
C THR A 431 -11.00 -6.17 -14.26
N ALA A 432 -12.27 -6.43 -14.53
CA ALA A 432 -12.74 -6.96 -15.83
C ALA A 432 -12.44 -5.99 -16.98
N PHE A 433 -12.55 -4.67 -16.73
CA PHE A 433 -12.17 -3.65 -17.73
C PHE A 433 -10.68 -3.69 -18.07
N VAL A 434 -9.81 -3.78 -17.06
CA VAL A 434 -8.35 -3.84 -17.27
C VAL A 434 -7.97 -5.13 -17.97
N GLU A 435 -8.54 -6.26 -17.58
CA GLU A 435 -8.35 -7.55 -18.25
C GLU A 435 -8.72 -7.48 -19.73
N TYR A 436 -9.88 -6.90 -20.06
CA TYR A 436 -10.27 -6.67 -21.45
C TYR A 436 -9.25 -5.84 -22.22
N VAL A 437 -8.80 -4.71 -21.65
CA VAL A 437 -7.80 -3.83 -22.30
C VAL A 437 -6.48 -4.55 -22.55
N VAL A 438 -6.00 -5.33 -21.58
CA VAL A 438 -4.73 -6.08 -21.74
C VAL A 438 -4.86 -7.16 -22.79
N ASN A 439 -5.93 -7.96 -22.75
CA ASN A 439 -6.16 -9.05 -23.70
C ASN A 439 -6.34 -8.57 -25.14
N GLU A 440 -7.00 -7.42 -25.33
CA GLU A 440 -7.28 -6.92 -26.68
C GLU A 440 -6.09 -6.21 -27.32
N TYR A 441 -5.30 -5.45 -26.52
CA TYR A 441 -4.31 -4.52 -27.08
C TYR A 441 -2.84 -4.91 -26.81
N ALA A 442 -2.55 -5.74 -25.80
CA ALA A 442 -1.15 -5.97 -25.41
C ALA A 442 -0.46 -7.09 -26.21
N ARG A 443 -1.19 -8.05 -26.78
CA ARG A 443 -0.61 -9.24 -27.45
C ARG A 443 0.22 -8.92 -28.70
N ASP A 444 -0.13 -7.89 -29.45
CA ASP A 444 0.55 -7.52 -30.69
C ASP A 444 1.93 -6.88 -30.49
N PHE A 445 2.28 -6.55 -29.23
CA PHE A 445 3.50 -5.84 -28.86
C PHE A 445 4.43 -6.64 -27.95
N ALA A 446 4.59 -7.95 -28.20
CA ALA A 446 5.35 -8.87 -27.35
C ALA A 446 6.74 -8.36 -26.92
N LEU A 447 7.45 -7.67 -27.80
CA LEU A 447 8.76 -7.06 -27.52
C LEU A 447 8.72 -6.02 -26.40
N PHE A 448 7.67 -5.20 -26.38
CA PHE A 448 7.47 -4.12 -25.40
C PHE A 448 6.58 -4.54 -24.23
N LEU A 449 6.11 -5.79 -24.24
CA LEU A 449 5.14 -6.27 -23.27
C LEU A 449 5.58 -6.10 -21.81
N PRO A 450 6.87 -6.33 -21.41
CA PRO A 450 7.29 -6.04 -20.05
C PRO A 450 7.08 -4.57 -19.64
N ALA A 451 7.38 -3.63 -20.53
CA ALA A 451 7.17 -2.21 -20.25
C ALA A 451 5.68 -1.82 -20.24
N ILE A 452 4.87 -2.41 -21.14
CA ILE A 452 3.43 -2.19 -21.20
C ILE A 452 2.77 -2.70 -19.92
N VAL A 453 3.08 -3.92 -19.52
CA VAL A 453 2.56 -4.54 -18.29
C VAL A 453 2.98 -3.73 -17.05
N PHE A 454 4.24 -3.28 -17.01
CA PHE A 454 4.72 -2.39 -15.94
C PHE A 454 3.88 -1.11 -15.86
N ILE A 455 3.63 -0.42 -16.99
CA ILE A 455 2.83 0.81 -17.01
C ILE A 455 1.38 0.55 -16.59
N ILE A 456 0.77 -0.52 -17.10
CA ILE A 456 -0.60 -0.91 -16.73
C ILE A 456 -0.66 -1.20 -15.23
N GLY A 457 0.30 -1.97 -14.70
CA GLY A 457 0.43 -2.25 -13.27
C GLY A 457 0.56 -0.97 -12.44
N CYS A 458 1.40 -0.01 -12.86
CA CYS A 458 1.53 1.28 -12.20
C CYS A 458 0.19 2.05 -12.16
N LEU A 459 -0.49 2.14 -13.29
CA LEU A 459 -1.77 2.88 -13.38
C LEU A 459 -2.87 2.21 -12.58
N LEU A 460 -2.97 0.89 -12.66
CA LEU A 460 -4.00 0.13 -11.94
C LEU A 460 -3.77 0.20 -10.43
N ALA A 461 -2.55 -0.09 -9.95
CA ALA A 461 -2.25 -0.03 -8.53
C ALA A 461 -2.37 1.39 -7.97
N PHE A 462 -1.97 2.41 -8.74
CA PHE A 462 -2.17 3.81 -8.36
C PHE A 462 -3.65 4.16 -8.20
N ALA A 463 -4.50 3.66 -9.10
CA ALA A 463 -5.94 3.93 -9.10
C ALA A 463 -6.69 3.11 -8.04
N THR A 464 -6.24 1.90 -7.72
CA THR A 464 -6.91 1.00 -6.77
C THR A 464 -6.33 1.07 -5.36
N GLY A 465 -5.11 1.60 -5.21
CA GLY A 465 -4.39 1.65 -3.93
C GLY A 465 -3.98 0.28 -3.40
N THR A 466 -3.83 -0.71 -4.29
CA THR A 466 -3.43 -2.07 -3.88
C THR A 466 -2.50 -2.74 -4.88
N SER A 467 -1.35 -3.18 -4.39
CA SER A 467 -0.44 -4.00 -5.16
C SER A 467 -0.97 -5.42 -5.36
N TRP A 468 -1.54 -6.03 -4.31
CA TRP A 468 -1.98 -7.42 -4.30
C TRP A 468 -3.10 -7.69 -5.31
N GLY A 469 -4.11 -6.82 -5.36
CA GLY A 469 -5.17 -6.90 -6.37
C GLY A 469 -4.61 -6.73 -7.79
N THR A 470 -3.64 -5.85 -7.96
CA THR A 470 -3.06 -5.55 -9.28
C THR A 470 -2.25 -6.72 -9.84
N PHE A 471 -1.32 -7.29 -9.08
CA PHE A 471 -0.55 -8.43 -9.61
C PHE A 471 -1.39 -9.71 -9.64
N GLY A 472 -2.40 -9.84 -8.78
CA GLY A 472 -3.37 -10.94 -8.83
C GLY A 472 -4.14 -11.01 -10.16
N ILE A 473 -4.35 -9.88 -10.82
CA ILE A 473 -4.95 -9.79 -12.15
C ILE A 473 -3.90 -10.02 -13.25
N LEU A 474 -2.77 -9.31 -13.16
CA LEU A 474 -1.81 -9.24 -14.26
C LEU A 474 -0.93 -10.48 -14.39
N ILE A 475 -0.61 -11.18 -13.28
CA ILE A 475 0.22 -12.39 -13.34
C ILE A 475 -0.47 -13.53 -14.10
N PRO A 476 -1.73 -13.92 -13.79
CA PRO A 476 -2.44 -14.95 -14.58
C PRO A 476 -2.53 -14.60 -16.08
N ILE A 477 -2.81 -13.34 -16.42
CA ILE A 477 -2.86 -12.88 -17.81
C ILE A 477 -1.50 -13.05 -18.49
N THR A 478 -0.42 -12.67 -17.80
CA THR A 478 0.95 -12.81 -18.31
C THR A 478 1.30 -14.28 -18.56
N LEU A 479 0.94 -15.17 -17.63
CA LEU A 479 1.19 -16.61 -17.74
C LEU A 479 0.34 -17.28 -18.81
N ALA A 480 -0.82 -16.73 -19.16
CA ALA A 480 -1.61 -17.19 -20.30
C ALA A 480 -0.96 -16.85 -21.65
N ILE A 481 -0.09 -15.82 -21.69
CA ILE A 481 0.64 -15.41 -22.89
C ILE A 481 1.99 -16.15 -23.02
N PHE A 482 2.70 -16.32 -21.90
CA PHE A 482 4.04 -16.91 -21.86
C PHE A 482 4.10 -18.12 -20.91
N PRO A 483 4.70 -19.26 -21.32
CA PRO A 483 4.98 -20.36 -20.41
C PRO A 483 5.89 -19.93 -19.24
N LEU A 484 5.79 -20.66 -18.11
CA LEU A 484 6.54 -20.41 -16.88
C LEU A 484 8.08 -20.35 -17.04
N ASP A 485 8.62 -21.08 -18.04
CA ASP A 485 10.07 -21.13 -18.30
C ASP A 485 10.53 -20.18 -19.40
N ASP A 486 9.62 -19.44 -20.01
CA ASP A 486 9.97 -18.44 -21.02
C ASP A 486 10.68 -17.23 -20.36
N PRO A 487 11.90 -16.87 -20.80
CA PRO A 487 12.62 -15.71 -20.25
C PRO A 487 11.82 -14.39 -20.33
N MET A 488 11.01 -14.20 -21.38
CA MET A 488 10.15 -13.04 -21.53
C MET A 488 9.02 -13.08 -20.51
N GLY A 489 8.43 -14.27 -20.28
CA GLY A 489 7.39 -14.50 -19.27
C GLY A 489 7.87 -14.14 -17.85
N VAL A 490 9.08 -14.58 -17.47
CA VAL A 490 9.68 -14.24 -16.17
C VAL A 490 9.84 -12.72 -16.01
N VAL A 491 10.31 -12.02 -17.06
CA VAL A 491 10.46 -10.57 -17.04
C VAL A 491 9.11 -9.86 -16.98
N CYS A 492 8.08 -10.37 -17.69
CA CYS A 492 6.74 -9.81 -17.64
C CYS A 492 6.09 -10.00 -16.26
N VAL A 493 6.24 -11.17 -15.62
CA VAL A 493 5.78 -11.40 -14.23
C VAL A 493 6.49 -10.44 -13.28
N SER A 494 7.79 -10.25 -13.45
CA SER A 494 8.52 -9.26 -12.66
C SER A 494 8.02 -7.84 -12.91
N ALA A 495 7.67 -7.51 -14.15
CA ALA A 495 7.09 -6.21 -14.51
C ALA A 495 5.69 -6.00 -13.91
N CYS A 496 4.86 -7.06 -13.82
CA CYS A 496 3.59 -7.04 -13.08
C CYS A 496 3.80 -6.64 -11.62
N MET A 497 4.72 -7.34 -10.94
CA MET A 497 5.04 -7.10 -9.54
C MET A 497 5.63 -5.69 -9.33
N ALA A 498 6.58 -5.30 -10.16
CA ALA A 498 7.22 -3.98 -10.09
C ALA A 498 6.25 -2.83 -10.35
N GLY A 499 5.36 -2.99 -11.34
CA GLY A 499 4.33 -2.00 -11.67
C GLY A 499 3.31 -1.86 -10.53
N ALA A 500 2.86 -2.98 -9.98
CA ALA A 500 1.96 -2.99 -8.83
C ALA A 500 2.57 -2.25 -7.63
N VAL A 501 3.82 -2.56 -7.25
CA VAL A 501 4.53 -1.86 -6.17
C VAL A 501 4.72 -0.39 -6.48
N CYS A 502 5.09 -0.02 -7.71
CA CYS A 502 5.29 1.37 -8.10
C CYS A 502 4.01 2.20 -7.98
N GLY A 503 2.89 1.68 -8.50
CA GLY A 503 1.60 2.38 -8.47
C GLY A 503 1.10 2.56 -7.04
N ASP A 504 1.19 1.52 -6.24
CA ASP A 504 0.83 1.50 -4.83
C ASP A 504 1.67 2.51 -4.03
N HIS A 505 3.00 2.41 -4.11
CA HIS A 505 3.96 3.32 -3.49
C HIS A 505 3.75 4.80 -3.86
N CYS A 506 3.09 5.11 -4.99
CA CYS A 506 2.75 6.46 -5.41
C CYS A 506 1.34 6.89 -4.97
N SER A 507 0.47 5.96 -4.60
CA SER A 507 -0.96 6.20 -4.45
C SER A 507 -1.31 6.84 -3.11
N PRO A 508 -2.12 7.92 -3.10
CA PRO A 508 -2.61 8.51 -1.85
C PRO A 508 -3.69 7.67 -1.15
N ILE A 509 -4.14 6.60 -1.76
CA ILE A 509 -5.12 5.67 -1.19
C ILE A 509 -4.51 4.31 -0.84
N SER A 510 -3.20 4.17 -0.98
CA SER A 510 -2.46 2.96 -0.61
C SER A 510 -2.36 2.80 0.90
N ASP A 511 -2.61 1.59 1.37
CA ASP A 511 -2.49 1.20 2.77
C ASP A 511 -1.08 1.44 3.29
N THR A 512 -0.04 1.02 2.53
CA THR A 512 1.36 1.15 2.93
C THR A 512 1.80 2.61 3.02
N THR A 513 1.41 3.44 2.04
CA THR A 513 1.68 4.89 2.05
C THR A 513 0.98 5.59 3.23
N ILE A 514 -0.26 5.15 3.56
CA ILE A 514 -0.99 5.63 4.74
C ILE A 514 -0.26 5.23 6.02
N MET A 515 0.18 3.97 6.13
CA MET A 515 0.90 3.46 7.29
C MET A 515 2.30 4.09 7.44
N ALA A 516 3.02 4.33 6.35
CA ALA A 516 4.30 5.03 6.38
C ALA A 516 4.16 6.45 6.92
N SER A 517 3.11 7.18 6.50
CA SER A 517 2.82 8.51 7.05
C SER A 517 2.43 8.47 8.52
N ALA A 518 1.67 7.46 8.95
CA ALA A 518 1.31 7.24 10.35
C ALA A 518 2.54 6.85 11.19
N GLY A 519 3.40 5.95 10.70
CA GLY A 519 4.64 5.56 11.34
C GLY A 519 5.61 6.73 11.53
N ALA A 520 5.78 7.56 10.50
CA ALA A 520 6.58 8.77 10.57
C ALA A 520 5.88 9.91 11.36
N GLN A 521 4.58 9.79 11.61
CA GLN A 521 3.74 10.86 12.17
C GLN A 521 3.83 12.16 11.38
N CYS A 522 3.57 12.10 10.08
CA CYS A 522 3.50 13.28 9.21
C CYS A 522 2.14 13.37 8.52
N ASP A 523 1.87 14.53 7.92
CA ASP A 523 0.68 14.70 7.09
C ASP A 523 0.76 13.80 5.85
N HIS A 524 -0.30 13.01 5.63
CA HIS A 524 -0.34 12.00 4.59
C HIS A 524 -0.23 12.60 3.18
N VAL A 525 -0.96 13.68 2.89
CA VAL A 525 -0.92 14.31 1.56
C VAL A 525 0.45 14.96 1.29
N ASN A 526 1.09 15.49 2.34
CA ASN A 526 2.44 16.02 2.23
C ASN A 526 3.44 14.89 1.94
N HIS A 527 3.30 13.73 2.60
CA HIS A 527 4.10 12.55 2.29
C HIS A 527 3.95 12.15 0.81
N VAL A 528 2.74 11.89 0.35
CA VAL A 528 2.47 11.52 -1.06
C VAL A 528 3.04 12.55 -2.03
N SER A 529 2.76 13.84 -1.81
CA SER A 529 3.18 14.90 -2.75
C SER A 529 4.70 15.11 -2.80
N THR A 530 5.43 14.76 -1.73
CA THR A 530 6.89 14.83 -1.69
C THR A 530 7.57 13.58 -2.24
N GLN A 531 6.95 12.42 -2.11
CA GLN A 531 7.42 11.13 -2.60
C GLN A 531 7.22 10.96 -4.11
N LEU A 532 6.08 11.42 -4.64
CA LEU A 532 5.66 11.21 -6.01
C LEU A 532 6.73 11.56 -7.08
N PRO A 533 7.48 12.66 -7.01
CA PRO A 533 8.56 12.93 -7.96
C PRO A 533 9.69 11.90 -7.92
N TYR A 534 10.01 11.36 -6.75
CA TYR A 534 11.05 10.33 -6.59
C TYR A 534 10.62 9.01 -7.23
N ALA A 535 9.42 8.55 -6.86
CA ALA A 535 8.85 7.33 -7.39
C ALA A 535 8.63 7.43 -8.91
N THR A 536 8.15 8.57 -9.43
CA THR A 536 7.97 8.79 -10.88
C THR A 536 9.30 8.77 -11.65
N ALA A 537 10.35 9.40 -11.11
CA ALA A 537 11.67 9.35 -11.73
C ALA A 537 12.21 7.91 -11.79
N CYS A 538 12.07 7.16 -10.68
CA CYS A 538 12.47 5.76 -10.63
C CYS A 538 11.63 4.89 -11.59
N ALA A 539 10.30 5.11 -11.65
CA ALA A 539 9.39 4.40 -12.53
C ALA A 539 9.75 4.63 -14.02
N PHE A 540 10.09 5.86 -14.39
CA PHE A 540 10.50 6.16 -15.75
C PHE A 540 11.78 5.41 -16.15
N ILE A 541 12.77 5.36 -15.26
CA ILE A 541 14.02 4.61 -15.49
C ILE A 541 13.76 3.10 -15.50
N ALA A 542 12.90 2.59 -14.62
CA ALA A 542 12.49 1.19 -14.63
C ALA A 542 11.78 0.80 -15.93
N CYS A 543 10.89 1.66 -16.44
CA CYS A 543 10.22 1.45 -17.71
C CYS A 543 11.23 1.34 -18.88
N ILE A 544 12.23 2.23 -18.92
CA ILE A 544 13.34 2.13 -19.90
C ILE A 544 14.08 0.80 -19.73
N SER A 545 14.35 0.38 -18.50
CA SER A 545 15.02 -0.90 -18.23
C SER A 545 14.18 -2.09 -18.72
N TYR A 546 12.85 -2.07 -18.59
CA TYR A 546 11.97 -3.10 -19.16
C TYR A 546 11.98 -3.12 -20.69
N ILE A 547 12.01 -1.95 -21.34
CA ILE A 547 12.18 -1.88 -22.80
C ILE A 547 13.52 -2.50 -23.22
N VAL A 548 14.59 -2.14 -22.52
CA VAL A 548 15.95 -2.69 -22.80
C VAL A 548 15.97 -4.21 -22.56
N ALA A 549 15.34 -4.70 -21.50
CA ALA A 549 15.28 -6.13 -21.21
C ALA A 549 14.54 -6.90 -22.31
N GLY A 550 13.38 -6.39 -22.77
CA GLY A 550 12.62 -6.99 -23.87
C GLY A 550 13.43 -7.03 -25.17
N LEU A 551 14.14 -5.93 -25.51
CA LEU A 551 15.05 -5.88 -26.66
C LEU A 551 16.18 -6.90 -26.53
N LEU A 552 16.86 -6.96 -25.38
CA LEU A 552 17.95 -7.90 -25.15
C LEU A 552 17.51 -9.36 -25.35
N ILE A 553 16.38 -9.75 -24.75
CA ILE A 553 15.83 -11.09 -24.86
C ILE A 553 15.46 -11.41 -26.31
N HIS A 554 14.84 -10.47 -27.03
CA HIS A 554 14.49 -10.65 -28.44
C HIS A 554 15.73 -10.93 -29.32
N PHE A 555 16.86 -10.27 -29.03
CA PHE A 555 18.12 -10.52 -29.74
C PHE A 555 18.96 -11.67 -29.14
N GLY A 556 18.41 -12.47 -28.24
CA GLY A 556 19.08 -13.63 -27.62
C GLY A 556 20.11 -13.28 -26.55
N ALA A 557 20.10 -12.04 -26.03
CA ALA A 557 20.99 -11.61 -24.95
C ALA A 557 20.28 -11.70 -23.57
N PRO A 558 21.03 -11.86 -22.46
CA PRO A 558 20.44 -11.91 -21.13
C PRO A 558 19.72 -10.60 -20.77
N GLY A 559 18.42 -10.66 -20.48
CA GLY A 559 17.60 -9.49 -20.10
C GLY A 559 18.08 -8.80 -18.83
N LEU A 560 18.82 -9.51 -17.95
CA LEU A 560 19.39 -8.97 -16.72
C LEU A 560 20.41 -7.83 -16.96
N LEU A 561 21.01 -7.76 -18.14
CA LEU A 561 21.91 -6.66 -18.52
C LEU A 561 21.20 -5.28 -18.54
N ALA A 562 19.88 -5.24 -18.51
CA ALA A 562 19.11 -4.01 -18.33
C ALA A 562 19.26 -3.38 -16.95
N LEU A 563 19.54 -4.17 -15.89
CA LEU A 563 19.71 -3.65 -14.53
C LEU A 563 20.93 -2.69 -14.41
N PRO A 564 22.15 -3.02 -14.87
CA PRO A 564 23.25 -2.07 -14.94
C PRO A 564 22.93 -0.79 -15.70
N VAL A 565 22.16 -0.89 -16.79
CA VAL A 565 21.73 0.30 -17.55
C VAL A 565 20.85 1.18 -16.69
N GLY A 566 19.86 0.61 -15.99
CA GLY A 566 19.01 1.33 -15.04
C GLY A 566 19.79 2.00 -13.92
N ILE A 567 20.76 1.29 -13.31
CA ILE A 567 21.63 1.86 -12.26
C ILE A 567 22.42 3.06 -12.78
N VAL A 568 23.03 2.97 -13.97
CA VAL A 568 23.76 4.09 -14.58
C VAL A 568 22.83 5.27 -14.84
N LEU A 569 21.60 5.03 -15.29
CA LEU A 569 20.60 6.09 -15.51
C LEU A 569 20.19 6.77 -14.19
N VAL A 570 19.97 6.01 -13.11
CA VAL A 570 19.65 6.57 -11.78
C VAL A 570 20.81 7.45 -11.29
N LEU A 571 22.03 6.94 -11.33
CA LEU A 571 23.20 7.70 -10.87
C LEU A 571 23.44 8.94 -11.75
N GLY A 572 23.31 8.81 -13.07
CA GLY A 572 23.42 9.93 -14.01
C GLY A 572 22.37 11.01 -13.76
N PHE A 573 21.11 10.61 -13.52
CA PHE A 573 20.03 11.51 -13.15
C PHE A 573 20.31 12.25 -11.84
N LEU A 574 20.75 11.56 -10.80
CA LEU A 574 21.07 12.19 -9.51
C LEU A 574 22.27 13.14 -9.59
N LEU A 575 23.30 12.79 -10.37
CA LEU A 575 24.44 13.68 -10.60
C LEU A 575 24.03 14.91 -11.40
N PHE A 576 23.15 14.76 -12.38
CA PHE A 576 22.57 15.89 -13.12
C PHE A 576 21.79 16.84 -12.20
N MET A 577 20.90 16.30 -11.32
CA MET A 577 20.17 17.09 -10.35
C MET A 577 21.10 17.82 -9.38
N ARG A 578 22.15 17.16 -8.91
CA ARG A 578 23.18 17.78 -8.05
C ARG A 578 23.88 18.95 -8.74
N ALA A 579 24.23 18.81 -10.03
CA ALA A 579 24.92 19.85 -10.81
C ALA A 579 24.04 21.09 -11.04
N HIS A 580 22.70 20.94 -11.03
CA HIS A 580 21.75 22.06 -11.22
C HIS A 580 21.25 22.69 -9.91
N GLY A 581 21.90 22.45 -8.78
CA GLY A 581 21.68 23.17 -7.52
C GLY A 581 20.65 22.54 -6.58
N ASP A 582 20.27 21.29 -6.80
CA ASP A 582 19.36 20.54 -5.92
C ASP A 582 20.11 19.84 -4.76
N GLY A 583 21.34 20.22 -4.49
CA GLY A 583 22.08 19.77 -3.32
C GLY A 583 21.51 20.37 -2.02
N VAL A 584 21.43 19.55 -0.99
CA VAL A 584 21.13 20.01 0.37
C VAL A 584 22.47 20.36 1.01
N GLU A 585 22.76 21.65 1.17
CA GLU A 585 23.93 22.10 1.93
C GLU A 585 23.79 21.65 3.38
N SER A 586 24.80 20.96 3.86
CA SER A 586 24.91 20.41 5.23
C SER A 586 25.22 21.51 6.25
#